data_b065abb28334a5695babd09a31bbcd64
#
_entry.id   b065abb28334a5695babd09a31bbcd64
#
_cell.length_a   1.000
_cell.length_b   1.000
_cell.length_c   1.000
_cell.angle_alpha   90.00
_cell.angle_beta   90.00
_cell.angle_gamma   90.00
#
_symmetry.space_group_name_H-M   'P 1'
#
loop_
_entity.id
_entity.type
_entity.pdbx_description
1 polymer ?
#
loop_
_entity_poly.entity_id
_entity_poly.type
_entity_poly.pdbx_seq_one_letter_code
_entity_poly.pdbx_strand_id
1 'polypeptide(L)'
;MKKLLLAAGTVFLATTIWAKPAATISGTYLEVRSCDVYTGPCFSNAEMGSNGKEAILTWSIKEGAWQGVDLAGLSVIAVVRTKDTLGDIKYVQPRGKTVLIVDTRANAAQRVALAAFAKARAGKLIGEVLVTRVEKITAAIGDCTKAGTCASVKAGKLVDITTRCLCNGDHVCGNEYLYYPPLTKIRNATAAFTQMFAYQGGDLGIKWTSIGQRGAFVGTFGR
;
A
#
# COMPACT_ATOMS: atom_id res chain seq x y z
N MET A 1 31.26 -67.44 -37.91
CA MET A 1 30.55 -66.17 -38.23
C MET A 1 30.09 -65.48 -36.91
N LYS A 2 30.88 -64.53 -36.41
CA LYS A 2 30.62 -63.84 -35.13
C LYS A 2 29.83 -62.54 -35.47
N LYS A 3 28.61 -62.40 -34.97
CA LYS A 3 27.81 -61.16 -35.08
C LYS A 3 28.18 -60.26 -33.94
N LEU A 4 28.68 -59.08 -34.32
CA LEU A 4 29.01 -57.94 -33.44
C LEU A 4 27.71 -57.12 -33.24
N LEU A 5 27.16 -57.03 -32.02
CA LEU A 5 26.08 -56.13 -31.66
C LEU A 5 26.68 -54.81 -31.18
N LEU A 6 26.45 -53.73 -31.95
CA LEU A 6 26.73 -52.37 -31.50
C LEU A 6 25.56 -51.86 -30.62
N ALA A 7 25.83 -51.63 -29.35
CA ALA A 7 24.90 -50.94 -28.46
C ALA A 7 25.13 -49.42 -28.57
N ALA A 8 24.17 -48.71 -29.15
CA ALA A 8 24.18 -47.22 -29.18
C ALA A 8 23.67 -46.72 -27.83
N GLY A 9 24.57 -46.18 -27.02
CA GLY A 9 24.22 -45.52 -25.77
C GLY A 9 23.73 -44.07 -26.00
N THR A 10 22.47 -43.81 -25.75
CA THR A 10 21.88 -42.45 -25.80
C THR A 10 22.22 -41.73 -24.50
N VAL A 11 23.09 -40.70 -24.59
CA VAL A 11 23.41 -39.82 -23.44
C VAL A 11 22.33 -38.77 -23.32
N PHE A 12 21.47 -38.85 -22.30
CA PHE A 12 20.54 -37.80 -21.93
C PHE A 12 21.29 -36.69 -21.18
N LEU A 13 21.56 -35.57 -21.83
CA LEU A 13 21.99 -34.33 -21.14
C LEU A 13 20.80 -33.74 -20.37
N ALA A 14 20.78 -33.93 -19.04
CA ALA A 14 19.86 -33.24 -18.16
C ALA A 14 20.31 -31.78 -18.01
N THR A 15 19.64 -30.87 -18.70
CA THR A 15 19.80 -29.42 -18.49
C THR A 15 19.13 -29.04 -17.17
N THR A 16 19.92 -28.82 -16.13
CA THR A 16 19.45 -28.24 -14.87
C THR A 16 19.05 -26.76 -15.11
N ILE A 17 17.76 -26.50 -15.23
CA ILE A 17 17.22 -25.15 -15.23
C ILE A 17 17.37 -24.60 -13.81
N TRP A 18 18.39 -23.77 -13.57
CA TRP A 18 18.50 -23.01 -12.34
C TRP A 18 17.36 -21.96 -12.35
N ALA A 19 16.31 -22.23 -11.59
CA ALA A 19 15.27 -21.25 -11.32
C ALA A 19 15.92 -20.08 -10.57
N LYS A 20 15.99 -18.91 -11.24
CA LYS A 20 16.42 -17.65 -10.61
C LYS A 20 15.54 -17.44 -9.36
N PRO A 21 16.13 -17.20 -8.17
CA PRO A 21 15.34 -16.97 -6.97
C PRO A 21 14.36 -15.84 -7.26
N ALA A 22 13.10 -16.03 -6.90
CA ALA A 22 12.06 -15.03 -7.10
C ALA A 22 12.53 -13.72 -6.47
N ALA A 23 12.72 -12.70 -7.30
CA ALA A 23 13.18 -11.40 -6.84
C ALA A 23 12.17 -10.87 -5.81
N THR A 24 12.62 -10.72 -4.57
CA THR A 24 11.80 -10.22 -3.47
C THR A 24 11.41 -8.77 -3.78
N ILE A 25 10.10 -8.52 -3.85
CA ILE A 25 9.58 -7.18 -4.09
C ILE A 25 9.69 -6.34 -2.83
N SER A 26 10.26 -5.14 -2.93
CA SER A 26 10.45 -4.23 -1.80
C SER A 26 10.23 -2.76 -2.18
N GLY A 27 9.95 -1.94 -1.17
CA GLY A 27 9.72 -0.52 -1.38
C GLY A 27 9.23 0.22 -0.15
N THR A 28 8.70 1.42 -0.36
CA THR A 28 8.13 2.28 0.67
C THR A 28 6.61 2.28 0.62
N TYR A 29 6.01 2.50 1.77
CA TYR A 29 4.57 2.46 1.98
C TYR A 29 4.10 3.72 2.71
N LEU A 30 2.97 4.25 2.25
CA LEU A 30 2.21 5.28 2.94
C LEU A 30 0.75 4.83 3.01
N GLU A 31 0.14 4.96 4.18
CA GLU A 31 -1.31 4.96 4.32
C GLU A 31 -1.76 6.21 5.05
N VAL A 32 -2.93 6.73 4.66
CA VAL A 32 -3.61 7.81 5.34
C VAL A 32 -5.06 7.41 5.52
N ARG A 33 -5.62 7.68 6.71
CA ARG A 33 -7.01 7.40 7.06
C ARG A 33 -7.76 8.68 7.41
N SER A 34 -9.07 8.65 7.34
CA SER A 34 -9.96 9.71 7.80
C SER A 34 -10.21 9.71 9.33
N CYS A 35 -9.30 9.14 10.10
CA CYS A 35 -9.26 9.21 11.56
C CYS A 35 -7.82 9.24 12.07
N ASP A 36 -7.64 9.62 13.31
CA ASP A 36 -6.34 9.56 13.98
C ASP A 36 -5.93 8.10 14.26
N VAL A 37 -4.75 7.69 13.84
CA VAL A 37 -4.15 6.39 14.17
C VAL A 37 -3.28 6.46 15.43
N TYR A 38 -2.72 7.63 15.71
CA TYR A 38 -2.05 7.96 16.96
C TYR A 38 -2.99 8.81 17.80
N THR A 39 -3.62 8.20 18.80
CA THR A 39 -4.71 8.84 19.56
C THR A 39 -4.92 8.14 20.91
N GLY A 40 -5.65 8.79 21.81
CA GLY A 40 -6.07 8.21 23.08
C GLY A 40 -7.39 7.43 22.99
N PRO A 41 -7.63 6.47 23.90
CA PRO A 41 -8.82 5.62 23.89
C PRO A 41 -10.14 6.39 23.92
N CYS A 42 -10.18 7.56 24.59
CA CYS A 42 -11.39 8.37 24.69
C CYS A 42 -11.81 8.92 23.31
N PHE A 43 -10.85 9.41 22.52
CA PHE A 43 -11.10 9.95 21.20
C PHE A 43 -11.45 8.84 20.21
N SER A 44 -10.70 7.75 20.19
CA SER A 44 -10.94 6.63 19.29
C SER A 44 -12.31 5.97 19.54
N ASN A 45 -12.73 5.83 20.79
CA ASN A 45 -14.05 5.29 21.12
C ASN A 45 -15.19 6.23 20.65
N ALA A 46 -14.98 7.55 20.64
CA ALA A 46 -15.95 8.51 20.11
C ALA A 46 -16.04 8.48 18.58
N GLU A 47 -14.96 8.09 17.89
CA GLU A 47 -14.91 7.99 16.43
C GLU A 47 -15.41 6.66 15.88
N MET A 48 -15.48 5.63 16.71
CA MET A 48 -15.82 4.27 16.31
C MET A 48 -17.15 4.19 15.56
N GLY A 49 -17.11 3.60 14.35
CA GLY A 49 -18.26 3.51 13.45
C GLY A 49 -18.67 4.83 12.77
N SER A 50 -18.13 5.96 13.19
CA SER A 50 -18.45 7.31 12.67
C SER A 50 -17.40 7.80 11.68
N ASN A 51 -16.13 7.76 12.05
CA ASN A 51 -14.97 8.20 11.26
C ASN A 51 -14.08 7.02 10.84
N GLY A 52 -13.00 7.32 10.12
CA GLY A 52 -12.02 6.31 9.74
C GLY A 52 -12.51 5.33 8.68
N LYS A 53 -13.49 5.73 7.88
CA LYS A 53 -14.08 4.89 6.83
C LYS A 53 -13.34 4.96 5.51
N GLU A 54 -12.55 5.99 5.31
CA GLU A 54 -11.76 6.23 4.11
C GLU A 54 -10.27 6.03 4.40
N ALA A 55 -9.58 5.41 3.44
CA ALA A 55 -8.14 5.30 3.45
C ALA A 55 -7.56 5.38 2.05
N ILE A 56 -6.34 5.89 1.94
CA ILE A 56 -5.51 5.78 0.74
C ILE A 56 -4.23 5.06 1.13
N LEU A 57 -3.97 3.95 0.44
CA LEU A 57 -2.77 3.14 0.61
C LEU A 57 -1.91 3.27 -0.64
N THR A 58 -0.65 3.60 -0.46
CA THR A 58 0.32 3.77 -1.55
C THR A 58 1.50 2.85 -1.35
N TRP A 59 1.81 2.06 -2.37
CA TRP A 59 3.04 1.28 -2.45
C TRP A 59 3.91 1.85 -3.56
N SER A 60 5.10 2.34 -3.21
CA SER A 60 6.13 2.72 -4.16
C SER A 60 7.19 1.63 -4.19
N ILE A 61 7.23 0.89 -5.29
CA ILE A 61 8.09 -0.29 -5.46
C ILE A 61 9.49 0.20 -5.87
N LYS A 62 10.50 -0.08 -5.05
CA LYS A 62 11.89 0.28 -5.34
C LYS A 62 12.54 -0.77 -6.23
N GLU A 63 12.28 -2.04 -5.93
CA GLU A 63 12.89 -3.17 -6.65
C GLU A 63 12.00 -4.41 -6.59
N GLY A 64 12.20 -5.30 -7.54
CA GLY A 64 11.62 -6.64 -7.55
C GLY A 64 10.46 -6.82 -8.51
N ALA A 65 9.97 -8.06 -8.52
CA ALA A 65 8.95 -8.52 -9.45
C ALA A 65 7.75 -9.13 -8.69
N TRP A 66 6.58 -9.05 -9.29
CA TRP A 66 5.37 -9.71 -8.85
C TRP A 66 4.91 -10.71 -9.90
N GLN A 67 4.82 -12.00 -9.52
CA GLN A 67 4.45 -13.08 -10.43
C GLN A 67 5.26 -13.08 -11.74
N GLY A 68 6.57 -12.82 -11.65
CA GLY A 68 7.48 -12.78 -12.79
C GLY A 68 7.51 -11.48 -13.57
N VAL A 69 6.65 -10.51 -13.25
CA VAL A 69 6.62 -9.19 -13.90
C VAL A 69 7.41 -8.18 -13.07
N ASP A 70 8.45 -7.59 -13.65
CA ASP A 70 9.24 -6.54 -12.99
C ASP A 70 8.40 -5.28 -12.77
N LEU A 71 8.37 -4.81 -11.51
CA LEU A 71 7.62 -3.65 -11.07
C LEU A 71 8.52 -2.54 -10.50
N ALA A 72 9.84 -2.68 -10.62
CA ALA A 72 10.80 -1.71 -10.07
C ALA A 72 10.52 -0.29 -10.59
N GLY A 73 10.54 0.69 -9.68
CA GLY A 73 10.31 2.10 -9.97
C GLY A 73 8.85 2.48 -10.23
N LEU A 74 7.89 1.54 -10.14
CA LEU A 74 6.47 1.80 -10.33
C LEU A 74 5.74 1.94 -8.99
N SER A 75 4.56 2.56 -9.05
CA SER A 75 3.72 2.75 -7.88
C SER A 75 2.28 2.31 -8.13
N VAL A 76 1.59 1.93 -7.05
CA VAL A 76 0.16 1.63 -7.07
C VAL A 76 -0.50 2.23 -5.83
N ILE A 77 -1.71 2.74 -6.02
CA ILE A 77 -2.53 3.33 -4.95
C ILE A 77 -3.85 2.58 -4.87
N ALA A 78 -4.31 2.31 -3.65
CA ALA A 78 -5.66 1.84 -3.37
C ALA A 78 -6.39 2.91 -2.56
N VAL A 79 -7.46 3.46 -3.13
CA VAL A 79 -8.39 4.35 -2.44
C VAL A 79 -9.55 3.50 -1.96
N VAL A 80 -9.73 3.39 -0.65
CA VAL A 80 -10.66 2.45 -0.03
C VAL A 80 -11.70 3.22 0.78
N ARG A 81 -12.95 2.79 0.65
CA ARG A 81 -14.05 3.23 1.51
C ARG A 81 -14.80 2.04 2.08
N THR A 82 -15.05 2.08 3.39
CA THR A 82 -15.76 1.03 4.13
C THR A 82 -17.02 1.56 4.79
N LYS A 83 -17.81 0.66 5.37
CA LYS A 83 -18.99 1.05 6.16
C LYS A 83 -18.62 1.45 7.59
N ASP A 84 -17.56 0.85 8.13
CA ASP A 84 -17.13 0.99 9.52
C ASP A 84 -15.67 1.46 9.60
N THR A 85 -15.22 1.87 10.77
CA THR A 85 -13.87 2.35 11.04
C THR A 85 -12.82 1.31 10.65
N LEU A 86 -11.86 1.73 9.85
CA LEU A 86 -10.74 0.92 9.38
C LEU A 86 -9.72 0.66 10.49
N GLY A 87 -9.30 -0.60 10.63
CA GLY A 87 -8.24 -0.97 11.56
C GLY A 87 -8.68 -1.03 13.02
N ASP A 88 -9.98 -0.96 13.32
CA ASP A 88 -10.46 -1.20 14.68
C ASP A 88 -10.13 -2.63 15.11
N ILE A 89 -9.35 -2.75 16.18
CA ILE A 89 -8.87 -4.03 16.70
C ILE A 89 -9.96 -4.89 17.35
N LYS A 90 -11.10 -4.28 17.69
CA LYS A 90 -12.24 -4.95 18.33
C LYS A 90 -13.15 -5.64 17.33
N TYR A 91 -13.07 -5.31 16.05
CA TYR A 91 -13.97 -5.80 15.02
C TYR A 91 -13.22 -6.41 13.84
N VAL A 92 -13.93 -7.24 13.09
CA VAL A 92 -13.41 -7.80 11.84
C VAL A 92 -13.19 -6.67 10.84
N GLN A 93 -12.00 -6.60 10.25
CA GLN A 93 -11.67 -5.62 9.22
C GLN A 93 -12.74 -5.60 8.12
N PRO A 94 -13.43 -4.46 7.90
CA PRO A 94 -14.48 -4.37 6.90
C PRO A 94 -13.90 -4.46 5.49
N ARG A 95 -14.68 -5.06 4.57
CA ARG A 95 -14.35 -5.05 3.14
C ARG A 95 -14.71 -3.70 2.54
N GLY A 96 -13.76 -3.08 1.84
CA GLY A 96 -13.96 -1.78 1.21
C GLY A 96 -14.38 -1.86 -0.26
N LYS A 97 -15.15 -0.84 -0.70
CA LYS A 97 -15.18 -0.46 -2.10
C LYS A 97 -13.87 0.25 -2.42
N THR A 98 -13.27 -0.09 -3.55
CA THR A 98 -11.91 0.34 -3.84
C THR A 98 -11.80 0.89 -5.26
N VAL A 99 -11.07 1.98 -5.40
CA VAL A 99 -10.50 2.46 -6.65
C VAL A 99 -9.01 2.15 -6.63
N LEU A 100 -8.54 1.40 -7.61
CA LEU A 100 -7.10 1.22 -7.83
C LEU A 100 -6.60 2.28 -8.79
N ILE A 101 -5.42 2.83 -8.52
CA ILE A 101 -4.73 3.75 -9.40
C ILE A 101 -3.35 3.17 -9.68
N VAL A 102 -3.07 2.91 -10.94
CA VAL A 102 -1.78 2.35 -11.40
C VAL A 102 -1.01 3.39 -12.21
N ASP A 103 0.31 3.30 -12.15
CA ASP A 103 1.22 4.27 -12.77
C ASP A 103 1.08 4.28 -14.29
N THR A 104 1.03 5.46 -14.93
CA THR A 104 1.01 5.62 -16.38
C THR A 104 2.24 5.04 -17.05
N ARG A 105 3.39 4.99 -16.35
CA ARG A 105 4.65 4.42 -16.85
C ARG A 105 4.60 2.90 -17.02
N ALA A 106 3.62 2.24 -16.38
CA ALA A 106 3.45 0.80 -16.44
C ALA A 106 2.86 0.38 -17.80
N ASN A 107 3.41 -0.66 -18.42
CA ASN A 107 2.81 -1.32 -19.56
C ASN A 107 1.59 -2.16 -19.14
N ALA A 108 0.89 -2.78 -20.10
CA ALA A 108 -0.34 -3.54 -19.83
C ALA A 108 -0.13 -4.69 -18.82
N ALA A 109 0.94 -5.47 -18.96
CA ALA A 109 1.26 -6.57 -18.05
C ALA A 109 1.59 -6.05 -16.64
N GLN A 110 2.37 -4.97 -16.55
CA GLN A 110 2.71 -4.33 -15.28
C GLN A 110 1.49 -3.74 -14.57
N ARG A 111 0.53 -3.16 -15.29
CA ARG A 111 -0.72 -2.65 -14.69
C ARG A 111 -1.54 -3.77 -14.05
N VAL A 112 -1.65 -4.91 -14.71
CA VAL A 112 -2.31 -6.09 -14.15
C VAL A 112 -1.56 -6.60 -12.91
N ALA A 113 -0.24 -6.69 -12.99
CA ALA A 113 0.60 -7.13 -11.88
C ALA A 113 0.56 -6.16 -10.68
N LEU A 114 0.55 -4.83 -10.89
CA LEU A 114 0.38 -3.82 -9.85
C LEU A 114 -0.97 -3.96 -9.13
N ALA A 115 -2.05 -4.15 -9.88
CA ALA A 115 -3.38 -4.37 -9.30
C ALA A 115 -3.43 -5.67 -8.48
N ALA A 116 -2.85 -6.76 -8.98
CA ALA A 116 -2.74 -8.03 -8.27
C ALA A 116 -1.89 -7.91 -7.00
N PHE A 117 -0.76 -7.22 -7.08
CA PHE A 117 0.12 -6.93 -5.95
C PHE A 117 -0.63 -6.15 -4.85
N ALA A 118 -1.31 -5.06 -5.19
CA ALA A 118 -2.06 -4.27 -4.21
C ALA A 118 -3.14 -5.10 -3.50
N LYS A 119 -3.90 -5.92 -4.28
CA LYS A 119 -4.89 -6.85 -3.72
C LYS A 119 -4.26 -7.86 -2.76
N ALA A 120 -3.13 -8.44 -3.11
CA ALA A 120 -2.44 -9.40 -2.25
C ALA A 120 -1.89 -8.75 -0.97
N ARG A 121 -1.38 -7.50 -1.06
CA ARG A 121 -0.84 -6.76 0.10
C ARG A 121 -1.93 -6.30 1.06
N ALA A 122 -3.04 -5.81 0.56
CA ALA A 122 -4.15 -5.30 1.36
C ALA A 122 -5.16 -6.40 1.78
N GLY A 123 -5.10 -7.58 1.15
CA GLY A 123 -5.95 -8.73 1.50
C GLY A 123 -7.44 -8.38 1.45
N LYS A 124 -8.16 -8.73 2.53
CA LYS A 124 -9.62 -8.55 2.61
C LYS A 124 -10.07 -7.08 2.58
N LEU A 125 -9.18 -6.13 2.86
CA LEU A 125 -9.48 -4.71 2.83
C LEU A 125 -9.93 -4.26 1.43
N ILE A 126 -9.26 -4.71 0.37
CA ILE A 126 -9.70 -4.52 -1.01
C ILE A 126 -10.80 -5.55 -1.30
N GLY A 127 -12.06 -5.19 -1.02
CA GLY A 127 -13.21 -6.06 -1.23
C GLY A 127 -13.68 -6.05 -2.67
N GLU A 128 -14.30 -4.94 -3.09
CA GLU A 128 -14.82 -4.71 -4.43
C GLU A 128 -13.98 -3.64 -5.12
N VAL A 129 -13.35 -3.98 -6.25
CA VAL A 129 -12.67 -3.00 -7.10
C VAL A 129 -13.65 -2.45 -8.11
N LEU A 130 -14.10 -1.21 -7.92
CA LEU A 130 -15.06 -0.55 -8.79
C LEU A 130 -14.43 -0.19 -10.12
N VAL A 131 -13.19 0.31 -10.10
CA VAL A 131 -12.44 0.73 -11.28
C VAL A 131 -10.94 0.74 -11.01
N THR A 132 -10.16 0.53 -12.07
CA THR A 132 -8.71 0.78 -12.07
C THR A 132 -8.43 1.96 -12.99
N ARG A 133 -7.93 3.05 -12.42
CA ARG A 133 -7.50 4.25 -13.11
C ARG A 133 -6.02 4.18 -13.45
N VAL A 134 -5.64 4.85 -14.52
CA VAL A 134 -4.23 4.97 -14.93
C VAL A 134 -3.86 6.44 -14.83
N GLU A 135 -2.95 6.77 -13.91
CA GLU A 135 -2.56 8.16 -13.63
C GLU A 135 -1.05 8.28 -13.48
N LYS A 136 -0.51 9.48 -13.73
CA LYS A 136 0.86 9.79 -13.35
C LYS A 136 0.94 9.80 -11.82
N ILE A 137 1.65 8.84 -11.24
CA ILE A 137 1.88 8.79 -9.81
C ILE A 137 3.26 9.36 -9.50
N THR A 138 3.30 10.35 -8.60
CA THR A 138 4.52 10.86 -7.98
C THR A 138 4.44 10.52 -6.50
N ALA A 139 5.39 9.73 -5.99
CA ALA A 139 5.43 9.29 -4.60
C ALA A 139 6.85 9.48 -4.05
N ALA A 140 6.99 10.41 -3.11
CA ALA A 140 8.18 10.60 -2.30
C ALA A 140 7.81 10.19 -0.87
N ILE A 141 8.28 9.04 -0.40
CA ILE A 141 7.95 8.48 0.92
C ILE A 141 9.25 8.25 1.67
N GLY A 142 9.47 9.04 2.71
CA GLY A 142 10.60 8.95 3.62
C GLY A 142 10.31 8.06 4.83
N ASP A 143 11.18 8.12 5.82
CA ASP A 143 11.11 7.33 7.05
C ASP A 143 10.51 8.10 8.25
N CYS A 144 10.16 9.36 8.06
CA CYS A 144 9.65 10.23 9.13
C CYS A 144 10.59 10.37 10.35
N THR A 145 11.88 10.17 10.18
CA THR A 145 12.86 10.30 11.26
C THR A 145 13.52 11.68 11.30
N LYS A 146 13.33 12.47 10.22
CA LYS A 146 13.89 13.82 10.07
C LYS A 146 12.78 14.86 10.03
N ALA A 147 13.05 16.03 10.59
CA ALA A 147 12.11 17.15 10.49
C ALA A 147 11.80 17.51 9.04
N GLY A 148 10.56 17.92 8.78
CA GLY A 148 10.07 18.32 7.46
C GLY A 148 9.02 17.39 6.88
N THR A 149 8.87 17.41 5.55
CA THR A 149 7.91 16.57 4.83
C THR A 149 8.33 15.11 4.91
N CYS A 150 7.45 14.29 5.46
CA CYS A 150 7.67 12.86 5.64
C CYS A 150 7.28 12.08 4.39
N ALA A 151 6.12 12.41 3.80
CA ALA A 151 5.72 11.85 2.52
C ALA A 151 4.88 12.85 1.72
N SER A 152 5.00 12.77 0.40
CA SER A 152 4.14 13.45 -0.57
C SER A 152 3.78 12.49 -1.67
N VAL A 153 2.47 12.34 -1.92
CA VAL A 153 1.93 11.46 -2.97
C VAL A 153 0.88 12.20 -3.77
N LYS A 154 1.04 12.19 -5.10
CA LYS A 154 0.05 12.73 -6.04
C LYS A 154 -0.26 11.69 -7.13
N ALA A 155 -1.53 11.59 -7.51
CA ALA A 155 -1.95 10.80 -8.66
C ALA A 155 -2.89 11.65 -9.53
N GLY A 156 -2.32 12.25 -10.58
CA GLY A 156 -3.04 13.19 -11.44
C GLY A 156 -3.76 14.26 -10.63
N LYS A 157 -5.07 14.42 -10.87
CA LYS A 157 -5.97 15.27 -10.08
C LYS A 157 -6.78 14.48 -9.04
N LEU A 158 -6.59 13.16 -8.96
CA LEU A 158 -7.42 12.28 -8.13
C LEU A 158 -6.96 12.23 -6.68
N VAL A 159 -5.65 12.19 -6.43
CA VAL A 159 -5.07 12.04 -5.09
C VAL A 159 -4.06 13.13 -4.83
N ASP A 160 -4.15 13.74 -3.65
CA ASP A 160 -3.14 14.65 -3.09
C ASP A 160 -2.95 14.36 -1.61
N ILE A 161 -1.75 13.92 -1.23
CA ILE A 161 -1.39 13.61 0.14
C ILE A 161 -0.06 14.28 0.46
N THR A 162 -0.03 14.95 1.62
CA THR A 162 1.21 15.48 2.21
C THR A 162 1.20 15.20 3.71
N THR A 163 2.31 14.68 4.21
CA THR A 163 2.49 14.38 5.63
C THR A 163 3.78 14.98 6.15
N ARG A 164 3.85 15.20 7.45
CA ARG A 164 5.07 15.50 8.19
C ARG A 164 5.24 14.55 9.37
N CYS A 165 6.39 14.54 9.99
CA CYS A 165 6.61 13.80 11.23
C CYS A 165 5.69 14.35 12.34
N LEU A 166 5.32 13.48 13.30
CA LEU A 166 4.69 13.92 14.54
C LEU A 166 5.70 14.74 15.36
N CYS A 167 5.22 15.73 16.06
CA CYS A 167 5.99 16.56 16.98
C CYS A 167 5.25 16.74 18.31
N ASN A 168 5.91 17.31 19.32
CA ASN A 168 5.34 17.47 20.66
C ASN A 168 4.04 18.30 20.68
N GLY A 169 3.85 19.22 19.72
CA GLY A 169 2.62 20.00 19.58
C GLY A 169 1.42 19.26 19.01
N ASP A 170 1.60 18.01 18.56
CA ASP A 170 0.53 17.19 18.01
C ASP A 170 -0.22 16.36 19.04
N HIS A 171 0.20 16.41 20.32
CA HIS A 171 -0.50 15.75 21.42
C HIS A 171 -1.80 16.50 21.77
N VAL A 172 -2.86 15.76 22.04
CA VAL A 172 -4.18 16.28 22.44
C VAL A 172 -4.50 15.90 23.89
N CYS A 173 -4.00 14.72 24.32
CA CYS A 173 -4.15 14.28 25.70
C CYS A 173 -2.91 13.54 26.18
N GLY A 174 -2.61 13.21 27.31
CA GLY A 174 -1.39 12.52 27.76
C GLY A 174 -1.38 11.00 27.55
N ASN A 175 -2.45 10.43 27.00
CA ASN A 175 -2.65 8.97 26.88
C ASN A 175 -2.68 8.49 25.44
N GLU A 176 -2.04 9.20 24.51
CA GLU A 176 -1.96 8.82 23.12
C GLU A 176 -0.94 7.72 22.88
N TYR A 177 -1.28 6.82 21.94
CA TYR A 177 -0.40 5.77 21.44
C TYR A 177 -0.84 5.36 20.02
N LEU A 178 -0.14 4.42 19.41
CA LEU A 178 -0.56 3.82 18.14
C LEU A 178 -1.80 2.96 18.38
N TYR A 179 -2.97 3.59 18.40
CA TYR A 179 -4.24 2.94 18.75
C TYR A 179 -4.73 2.00 17.65
N TYR A 180 -4.73 2.50 16.42
CA TYR A 180 -5.09 1.71 15.25
C TYR A 180 -3.83 1.24 14.53
N PRO A 181 -3.59 -0.07 14.40
CA PRO A 181 -2.41 -0.58 13.71
C PRO A 181 -2.46 -0.30 12.19
N PRO A 182 -1.32 -0.39 11.49
CA PRO A 182 -1.29 -0.33 10.03
C PRO A 182 -2.24 -1.35 9.38
N LEU A 183 -2.91 -0.94 8.30
CA LEU A 183 -3.90 -1.77 7.58
C LEU A 183 -3.25 -2.92 6.79
N THR A 184 -1.95 -2.83 6.56
CA THR A 184 -1.18 -3.87 5.85
C THR A 184 0.09 -4.22 6.62
N LYS A 185 0.64 -5.40 6.32
CA LYS A 185 1.92 -5.80 6.92
C LYS A 185 3.07 -4.95 6.37
N ILE A 186 3.64 -4.12 7.21
CA ILE A 186 4.79 -3.27 6.90
C ILE A 186 5.86 -3.40 8.00
N ARG A 187 7.05 -2.90 7.70
CA ARG A 187 8.18 -2.78 8.63
C ARG A 187 8.49 -1.32 8.88
N ASN A 188 9.11 -1.03 10.02
CA ASN A 188 9.49 0.32 10.41
C ASN A 188 8.30 1.30 10.33
N ALA A 189 7.14 0.83 10.79
CA ALA A 189 5.92 1.62 10.79
C ALA A 189 6.07 2.81 11.73
N THR A 190 5.96 4.01 11.19
CA THR A 190 6.02 5.26 11.94
C THR A 190 4.76 6.07 11.68
N ALA A 191 4.09 6.51 12.74
CA ALA A 191 2.95 7.40 12.60
C ALA A 191 3.39 8.78 12.11
N ALA A 192 2.53 9.42 11.32
CA ALA A 192 2.80 10.73 10.74
C ALA A 192 1.57 11.63 10.84
N PHE A 193 1.81 12.94 10.87
CA PHE A 193 0.78 13.95 10.81
C PHE A 193 0.40 14.24 9.36
N THR A 194 -0.88 14.14 9.06
CA THR A 194 -1.45 14.40 7.74
C THR A 194 -1.73 15.88 7.59
N GLN A 195 -0.99 16.55 6.72
CA GLN A 195 -1.22 17.95 6.38
C GLN A 195 -2.29 18.11 5.29
N MET A 196 -2.33 17.14 4.36
CA MET A 196 -3.32 17.06 3.28
C MET A 196 -3.67 15.60 3.01
N PHE A 197 -4.97 15.34 2.89
CA PHE A 197 -5.51 14.02 2.53
C PHE A 197 -6.72 14.22 1.64
N ALA A 198 -6.53 14.11 0.33
CA ALA A 198 -7.59 14.40 -0.64
C ALA A 198 -7.78 13.28 -1.66
N TYR A 199 -9.04 12.99 -1.94
CA TYR A 199 -9.48 12.20 -3.08
C TYR A 199 -10.57 12.93 -3.84
N GLN A 200 -10.34 13.22 -5.13
CA GLN A 200 -11.23 13.98 -5.99
C GLN A 200 -11.93 13.14 -7.07
N GLY A 201 -11.74 11.82 -7.05
CA GLY A 201 -12.46 10.88 -7.92
C GLY A 201 -13.93 10.73 -7.48
N GLY A 202 -14.82 10.53 -8.44
CA GLY A 202 -16.25 10.30 -8.16
C GLY A 202 -16.64 8.82 -8.01
N ASP A 203 -15.72 7.90 -8.25
CA ASP A 203 -16.01 6.46 -8.39
C ASP A 203 -16.51 5.80 -7.09
N LEU A 204 -16.16 6.37 -5.92
CA LEU A 204 -16.63 5.90 -4.60
C LEU A 204 -17.94 6.57 -4.15
N GLY A 205 -18.54 7.42 -4.99
CA GLY A 205 -19.74 8.20 -4.67
C GLY A 205 -19.48 9.38 -3.72
N ILE A 206 -18.23 9.62 -3.33
CA ILE A 206 -17.81 10.76 -2.51
C ILE A 206 -16.44 11.27 -2.98
N LYS A 207 -16.20 12.54 -2.64
CA LYS A 207 -14.91 13.20 -2.68
C LYS A 207 -14.60 13.70 -1.28
N TRP A 208 -13.34 13.81 -0.93
CA TRP A 208 -12.97 14.40 0.36
C TRP A 208 -11.68 15.19 0.27
N THR A 209 -11.56 16.11 1.18
CA THR A 209 -10.33 16.81 1.52
C THR A 209 -10.31 16.97 3.03
N SER A 210 -9.28 16.49 3.66
CA SER A 210 -9.06 16.56 5.10
C SER A 210 -7.66 17.08 5.39
N ILE A 211 -7.52 17.82 6.47
CA ILE A 211 -6.27 18.41 6.92
C ILE A 211 -6.14 18.25 8.44
N GLY A 212 -4.91 18.24 8.93
CA GLY A 212 -4.66 18.36 10.36
C GLY A 212 -4.99 17.11 11.18
N GLN A 213 -4.69 15.92 10.68
CA GLN A 213 -4.95 14.65 11.35
C GLN A 213 -3.66 13.87 11.66
N ARG A 214 -3.66 13.09 12.73
CA ARG A 214 -2.59 12.14 13.08
C ARG A 214 -2.91 10.76 12.47
N GLY A 215 -3.34 10.76 11.19
CA GLY A 215 -4.01 9.66 10.51
C GLY A 215 -3.13 8.85 9.56
N ALA A 216 -1.82 9.04 9.55
CA ALA A 216 -0.93 8.42 8.58
C ALA A 216 0.07 7.45 9.21
N PHE A 217 0.45 6.42 8.42
CA PHE A 217 1.65 5.62 8.63
C PHE A 217 2.56 5.68 7.42
N VAL A 218 3.85 5.83 7.67
CA VAL A 218 4.91 5.53 6.70
C VAL A 218 5.65 4.28 7.14
N GLY A 219 6.24 3.57 6.17
CA GLY A 219 7.03 2.38 6.45
C GLY A 219 7.61 1.77 5.20
N THR A 220 8.10 0.54 5.34
CA THR A 220 8.66 -0.24 4.22
C THR A 220 7.97 -1.59 4.12
N PHE A 221 8.03 -2.19 2.94
CA PHE A 221 7.58 -3.57 2.70
C PHE A 221 8.67 -4.35 1.96
N GLY A 222 8.58 -5.67 2.03
CA GLY A 222 9.59 -6.57 1.50
C GLY A 222 10.56 -7.03 2.58
N ARG A 223 11.85 -7.11 2.25
CA ARG A 223 12.91 -7.58 3.18
C ARG A 223 13.06 -6.72 4.39
#